data_5898746097484be4e952ebe18f5cfc65
#
_entry.id   5898746097484be4e952ebe18f5cfc65
#
_cell.length_a   1.000
_cell.length_b   1.000
_cell.length_c   1.000
_cell.angle_alpha   90.00
_cell.angle_beta   90.00
_cell.angle_gamma   90.00
#
_symmetry.space_group_name_H-M   'P 1'
#
loop_
_entity.id
_entity.type
_entity.pdbx_description
1 polymer ?
#
loop_
_entity_poly.entity_id
_entity_poly.type
_entity_poly.pdbx_seq_one_letter_code
_entity_poly.pdbx_strand_id
1 'polypeptide(L)'
;YSTATWSGDIATRWEDMKAQISAGLNFAVSGIPYWTMDIGGFCVENRYVAGQMEFNKTGRENADYKEWRELNARWYQFGAFCPLFRAHGQYPYREVWNIAPAGHPCYNSIVYYTKLRYNMMPYIYSLAGMTYFNDYTIMRPLVMDFTADANVNNIGDQFMFGSALMVAPVYEYGARSREVYFPVSCGWYDFYSGKYVNGGQKLTVDAPYERIPLYVCEGAIVPYGPDMQYSDEKPASEITLYVYTGKDGAFTLYEDEGVNYNYEKGQYATIPFAYNDAEGTLVIGDRTGDFPGMLKERTFNVVKVSKDQPQPFDLKAKGTTVKYDGKAQTVKL
;
A
#
# COMPACT_ATOMS: atom_id res chain seq x y z
N TYR A 1 -22.08 3.13 10.31
CA TYR A 1 -21.81 2.48 9.02
C TYR A 1 -21.34 3.52 8.03
N SER A 2 -20.53 3.13 7.03
CA SER A 2 -20.02 3.98 5.95
C SER A 2 -19.34 5.28 6.40
N THR A 3 -18.66 5.25 7.53
CA THR A 3 -17.98 6.41 8.10
C THR A 3 -16.48 6.27 7.92
N ALA A 4 -15.88 7.31 7.36
CA ALA A 4 -14.44 7.51 7.40
C ALA A 4 -14.10 8.54 8.47
N THR A 5 -13.00 8.33 9.16
CA THR A 5 -12.50 9.23 10.19
C THR A 5 -11.16 9.82 9.74
N TRP A 6 -10.89 11.08 10.10
CA TRP A 6 -9.60 11.70 9.88
C TRP A 6 -9.11 12.42 11.14
N SER A 7 -7.86 12.79 11.16
CA SER A 7 -7.20 13.39 12.33
C SER A 7 -7.49 14.89 12.54
N GLY A 8 -8.33 15.51 11.70
CA GLY A 8 -8.61 16.95 11.79
C GLY A 8 -7.50 17.82 11.18
N ASP A 9 -7.49 19.09 11.56
CA ASP A 9 -6.64 20.15 11.00
C ASP A 9 -5.21 20.11 11.60
N ILE A 10 -4.45 19.12 11.25
CA ILE A 10 -3.07 18.91 11.71
C ILE A 10 -2.11 19.89 11.05
N ALA A 11 -1.00 20.21 11.72
CA ALA A 11 0.01 21.12 11.17
C ALA A 11 0.90 20.42 10.12
N THR A 12 1.46 21.20 9.23
CA THR A 12 2.40 20.77 8.20
C THR A 12 3.81 20.70 8.78
N ARG A 13 4.07 19.64 9.57
CA ARG A 13 5.34 19.42 10.27
C ARG A 13 5.73 17.96 10.24
N TRP A 14 7.00 17.68 10.41
CA TRP A 14 7.54 16.32 10.47
C TRP A 14 7.07 15.56 11.71
N GLU A 15 7.00 16.22 12.87
CA GLU A 15 6.47 15.63 14.11
C GLU A 15 4.99 15.29 14.01
N ASP A 16 4.21 16.16 13.34
CA ASP A 16 2.77 15.87 13.10
C ASP A 16 2.62 14.68 12.16
N MET A 17 3.38 14.61 11.07
CA MET A 17 3.40 13.44 10.18
C MET A 17 3.75 12.17 10.94
N LYS A 18 4.78 12.19 11.79
CA LYS A 18 5.16 11.05 12.62
C LYS A 18 4.03 10.62 13.54
N ALA A 19 3.37 11.56 14.19
CA ALA A 19 2.25 11.29 15.09
C ALA A 19 1.06 10.65 14.37
N GLN A 20 0.85 10.94 13.08
CA GLN A 20 -0.22 10.35 12.28
C GLN A 20 -0.05 8.83 12.09
N ILE A 21 1.17 8.31 12.10
CA ILE A 21 1.40 6.86 11.94
C ILE A 21 0.76 6.13 13.13
N SER A 22 1.17 6.47 14.35
CA SER A 22 0.62 5.85 15.55
C SER A 22 -0.86 6.18 15.77
N ALA A 23 -1.32 7.37 15.38
CA ALA A 23 -2.72 7.74 15.45
C ALA A 23 -3.59 6.80 14.59
N GLY A 24 -3.23 6.58 13.32
CA GLY A 24 -3.95 5.65 12.44
C GLY A 24 -3.97 4.21 12.97
N LEU A 25 -2.87 3.76 13.56
CA LEU A 25 -2.79 2.44 14.20
C LEU A 25 -3.71 2.33 15.42
N ASN A 26 -3.82 3.39 16.24
CA ASN A 26 -4.74 3.41 17.39
C ASN A 26 -6.22 3.42 16.95
N PHE A 27 -6.57 4.13 15.88
CA PHE A 27 -7.91 4.05 15.31
C PHE A 27 -8.24 2.64 14.86
N ALA A 28 -7.31 1.97 14.16
CA ALA A 28 -7.47 0.60 13.70
C ALA A 28 -7.70 -0.38 14.86
N VAL A 29 -6.89 -0.32 15.93
CA VAL A 29 -7.06 -1.14 17.15
C VAL A 29 -8.38 -0.85 17.85
N SER A 30 -8.88 0.38 17.76
CA SER A 30 -10.17 0.78 18.34
C SER A 30 -11.39 0.36 17.51
N GLY A 31 -11.20 -0.41 16.43
CA GLY A 31 -12.28 -0.88 15.56
C GLY A 31 -12.79 0.18 14.58
N ILE A 32 -11.96 1.16 14.23
CA ILE A 32 -12.26 2.19 13.22
C ILE A 32 -11.34 1.94 12.01
N PRO A 33 -11.76 1.08 11.06
CA PRO A 33 -10.88 0.59 9.99
C PRO A 33 -10.63 1.60 8.87
N TYR A 34 -11.54 2.56 8.66
CA TYR A 34 -11.43 3.56 7.59
C TYR A 34 -10.98 4.90 8.15
N TRP A 35 -9.67 5.04 8.26
CA TRP A 35 -9.01 6.26 8.73
C TRP A 35 -8.21 6.91 7.61
N THR A 36 -8.07 8.22 7.70
CA THR A 36 -7.20 9.03 6.84
C THR A 36 -6.62 10.21 7.62
N MET A 37 -5.82 10.99 6.95
CA MET A 37 -5.27 12.26 7.38
C MET A 37 -5.24 13.22 6.21
N ASP A 38 -5.01 14.48 6.47
CA ASP A 38 -4.70 15.47 5.44
C ASP A 38 -3.25 15.30 5.00
N ILE A 39 -3.01 14.64 3.85
CA ILE A 39 -1.66 14.47 3.31
C ILE A 39 -1.06 15.85 3.03
N GLY A 40 0.12 16.09 3.60
CA GLY A 40 0.82 17.38 3.58
C GLY A 40 0.48 18.30 4.75
N GLY A 41 -0.41 17.87 5.66
CA GLY A 41 -0.94 18.67 6.78
C GLY A 41 -1.95 19.72 6.33
N PHE A 42 -2.91 20.08 7.18
CA PHE A 42 -3.92 21.09 6.86
C PHE A 42 -3.39 22.52 7.10
N CYS A 43 -2.89 22.79 8.31
CA CYS A 43 -2.39 24.11 8.71
C CYS A 43 -0.95 24.30 8.26
N VAL A 44 -0.76 25.10 7.20
CA VAL A 44 0.58 25.30 6.60
C VAL A 44 1.37 26.38 7.31
N GLU A 45 2.64 26.10 7.63
CA GLU A 45 3.54 27.09 8.16
C GLU A 45 3.83 28.21 7.14
N ASN A 46 3.84 29.46 7.59
CA ASN A 46 4.05 30.63 6.74
C ASN A 46 5.35 30.57 5.92
N ARG A 47 6.39 29.92 6.42
CA ARG A 47 7.67 29.76 5.71
C ARG A 47 7.51 28.95 4.42
N TYR A 48 6.67 27.93 4.39
CA TYR A 48 6.39 27.16 3.19
C TYR A 48 5.55 27.93 2.17
N VAL A 49 4.57 28.69 2.68
CA VAL A 49 3.78 29.62 1.85
C VAL A 49 4.69 30.63 1.16
N ALA A 50 5.56 31.29 1.94
CA ALA A 50 6.51 32.28 1.43
C ALA A 50 7.50 31.62 0.42
N GLY A 51 7.99 30.43 0.71
CA GLY A 51 8.90 29.70 -0.17
C GLY A 51 8.28 29.39 -1.53
N GLN A 52 7.03 28.95 -1.56
CA GLN A 52 6.33 28.71 -2.83
C GLN A 52 6.03 30.00 -3.58
N MET A 53 5.62 31.07 -2.89
CA MET A 53 5.39 32.36 -3.53
C MET A 53 6.68 32.92 -4.17
N GLU A 54 7.81 32.76 -3.50
CA GLU A 54 9.12 33.14 -4.06
C GLU A 54 9.45 32.30 -5.29
N PHE A 55 9.26 30.98 -5.23
CA PHE A 55 9.47 30.09 -6.37
C PHE A 55 8.60 30.48 -7.56
N ASN A 56 7.31 30.71 -7.33
CA ASN A 56 6.37 31.10 -8.39
C ASN A 56 6.77 32.43 -9.06
N LYS A 57 7.37 33.34 -8.29
CA LYS A 57 7.81 34.66 -8.79
C LYS A 57 9.16 34.60 -9.51
N THR A 58 10.10 33.79 -9.02
CA THR A 58 11.52 33.86 -9.42
C THR A 58 12.05 32.62 -10.11
N GLY A 59 11.33 31.49 -10.01
CA GLY A 59 11.81 30.16 -10.40
C GLY A 59 12.91 29.60 -9.49
N ARG A 60 13.26 30.29 -8.39
CA ARG A 60 14.31 29.85 -7.46
C ARG A 60 13.72 29.15 -6.26
N GLU A 61 14.23 27.99 -5.97
CA GLU A 61 13.84 27.17 -4.84
C GLU A 61 14.70 27.50 -3.61
N ASN A 62 14.09 28.03 -2.56
CA ASN A 62 14.76 28.24 -1.28
C ASN A 62 14.72 26.98 -0.39
N ALA A 63 15.36 27.03 0.78
CA ALA A 63 15.46 25.89 1.70
C ALA A 63 14.08 25.42 2.20
N ASP A 64 13.20 26.36 2.57
CA ASP A 64 11.85 26.04 3.07
C ASP A 64 10.98 25.37 2.01
N TYR A 65 11.12 25.80 0.75
CA TYR A 65 10.34 25.18 -0.33
C TYR A 65 10.87 23.79 -0.70
N LYS A 66 12.17 23.54 -0.59
CA LYS A 66 12.77 22.20 -0.73
C LYS A 66 12.27 21.27 0.36
N GLU A 67 12.24 21.74 1.60
CA GLU A 67 11.69 20.97 2.73
C GLU A 67 10.20 20.68 2.53
N TRP A 68 9.39 21.66 2.12
CA TRP A 68 7.99 21.49 1.77
C TRP A 68 7.76 20.38 0.75
N ARG A 69 8.55 20.35 -0.31
CA ARG A 69 8.47 19.31 -1.34
C ARG A 69 8.80 17.94 -0.78
N GLU A 70 9.87 17.84 0.02
CA GLU A 70 10.23 16.55 0.62
C GLU A 70 9.18 16.08 1.64
N LEU A 71 8.67 16.97 2.47
CA LEU A 71 7.60 16.64 3.42
C LEU A 71 6.37 16.10 2.70
N ASN A 72 5.93 16.75 1.62
CA ASN A 72 4.80 16.26 0.83
C ASN A 72 5.13 14.92 0.16
N ALA A 73 6.30 14.74 -0.44
CA ALA A 73 6.69 13.47 -1.03
C ALA A 73 6.63 12.32 -0.01
N ARG A 74 7.19 12.52 1.20
CA ARG A 74 7.16 11.52 2.28
C ARG A 74 5.76 11.26 2.80
N TRP A 75 4.94 12.30 2.89
CA TRP A 75 3.55 12.16 3.34
C TRP A 75 2.68 11.43 2.32
N TYR A 76 2.89 11.67 1.02
CA TYR A 76 2.23 10.90 -0.03
C TYR A 76 2.68 9.44 -0.05
N GLN A 77 3.96 9.16 0.18
CA GLN A 77 4.48 7.79 0.32
C GLN A 77 3.77 7.05 1.45
N PHE A 78 3.63 7.68 2.61
CA PHE A 78 2.88 7.13 3.75
C PHE A 78 1.39 7.00 3.42
N GLY A 79 0.77 8.04 2.91
CA GLY A 79 -0.66 8.08 2.60
C GLY A 79 -1.11 7.02 1.62
N ALA A 80 -0.24 6.60 0.68
CA ALA A 80 -0.55 5.53 -0.26
C ALA A 80 -0.86 4.19 0.42
N PHE A 81 -0.43 4.02 1.66
CA PHE A 81 -0.67 2.83 2.50
C PHE A 81 -1.61 3.13 3.70
N CYS A 82 -2.45 4.15 3.58
CA CYS A 82 -3.56 4.38 4.48
C CYS A 82 -4.85 3.81 3.90
N PRO A 83 -5.87 3.47 4.71
CA PRO A 83 -7.17 2.99 4.20
C PRO A 83 -7.79 3.95 3.19
N LEU A 84 -7.73 5.25 3.43
CA LEU A 84 -8.15 6.28 2.49
C LEU A 84 -6.94 7.14 2.11
N PHE A 85 -6.79 7.43 0.82
CA PHE A 85 -5.70 8.20 0.24
C PHE A 85 -6.20 9.56 -0.24
N ARG A 86 -5.93 10.61 0.53
CA ARG A 86 -6.48 11.95 0.30
C ARG A 86 -5.48 13.04 0.64
N ALA A 87 -5.15 13.91 -0.30
CA ALA A 87 -4.43 15.14 -0.04
C ALA A 87 -5.42 16.30 0.22
N HIS A 88 -5.16 17.09 1.26
CA HIS A 88 -6.02 18.21 1.63
C HIS A 88 -5.26 19.21 2.52
N GLY A 89 -5.67 20.48 2.50
CA GLY A 89 -5.12 21.51 3.38
C GLY A 89 -5.26 22.92 2.83
N GLN A 90 -4.81 23.89 3.61
CA GLN A 90 -4.68 25.28 3.20
C GLN A 90 -3.65 25.43 2.07
N TYR A 91 -3.65 26.60 1.41
CA TYR A 91 -2.59 26.95 0.46
C TYR A 91 -1.21 26.80 1.11
N PRO A 92 -0.21 26.23 0.41
CA PRO A 92 -0.14 25.86 -1.00
C PRO A 92 -0.97 24.60 -1.37
N TYR A 93 -1.48 24.57 -2.61
CA TYR A 93 -2.26 23.45 -3.11
C TYR A 93 -1.48 22.13 -3.16
N ARG A 94 -2.18 21.01 -2.93
CA ARG A 94 -1.60 19.67 -2.75
C ARG A 94 -1.58 18.82 -4.02
N GLU A 95 -2.13 19.32 -5.13
CA GLU A 95 -2.03 18.61 -6.40
C GLU A 95 -0.56 18.50 -6.82
N VAL A 96 -0.16 17.35 -7.32
CA VAL A 96 1.24 17.03 -7.59
C VAL A 96 1.95 18.09 -8.47
N TRP A 97 1.24 18.61 -9.48
CA TRP A 97 1.77 19.65 -10.39
C TRP A 97 1.93 21.02 -9.74
N ASN A 98 1.25 21.28 -8.63
CA ASN A 98 1.41 22.49 -7.83
C ASN A 98 2.56 22.34 -6.81
N ILE A 99 2.85 21.12 -6.36
CA ILE A 99 3.96 20.85 -5.44
C ILE A 99 5.30 20.89 -6.18
N ALA A 100 5.38 20.21 -7.32
CA ALA A 100 6.63 20.12 -8.09
C ALA A 100 6.36 19.93 -9.59
N PRO A 101 7.26 20.43 -10.46
CA PRO A 101 7.14 20.20 -11.90
C PRO A 101 7.43 18.75 -12.26
N ALA A 102 6.91 18.29 -13.39
CA ALA A 102 7.20 16.98 -13.96
C ALA A 102 8.73 16.77 -14.10
N GLY A 103 9.17 15.56 -13.72
CA GLY A 103 10.61 15.21 -13.69
C GLY A 103 11.33 15.56 -12.39
N HIS A 104 10.78 16.39 -11.53
CA HIS A 104 11.34 16.63 -10.20
C HIS A 104 11.18 15.37 -9.32
N PRO A 105 12.15 14.99 -8.46
CA PRO A 105 12.04 13.80 -7.59
C PRO A 105 10.76 13.74 -6.77
N CYS A 106 10.30 14.87 -6.24
CA CYS A 106 9.02 14.95 -5.53
C CYS A 106 7.82 14.56 -6.42
N TYR A 107 7.74 15.13 -7.63
CA TYR A 107 6.70 14.79 -8.59
C TYR A 107 6.73 13.30 -8.94
N ASN A 108 7.92 12.79 -9.25
CA ASN A 108 8.10 11.39 -9.65
C ASN A 108 7.67 10.43 -8.53
N SER A 109 8.04 10.75 -7.28
CA SER A 109 7.64 9.98 -6.11
C SER A 109 6.12 9.97 -5.91
N ILE A 110 5.48 11.14 -5.91
CA ILE A 110 4.02 11.25 -5.71
C ILE A 110 3.27 10.47 -6.82
N VAL A 111 3.66 10.65 -8.08
CA VAL A 111 3.04 9.95 -9.20
C VAL A 111 3.24 8.45 -9.11
N TYR A 112 4.45 8.00 -8.74
CA TYR A 112 4.73 6.57 -8.56
C TYR A 112 3.79 5.93 -7.51
N TYR A 113 3.66 6.52 -6.32
CA TYR A 113 2.81 5.95 -5.26
C TYR A 113 1.32 6.09 -5.55
N THR A 114 0.92 7.13 -6.26
CA THR A 114 -0.46 7.27 -6.74
C THR A 114 -0.80 6.15 -7.73
N LYS A 115 0.07 5.88 -8.71
CA LYS A 115 -0.11 4.77 -9.65
C LYS A 115 -0.06 3.42 -8.95
N LEU A 116 0.92 3.20 -8.07
CA LEU A 116 1.01 1.97 -7.28
C LEU A 116 -0.28 1.72 -6.50
N ARG A 117 -0.87 2.76 -5.89
CA ARG A 117 -2.16 2.68 -5.19
C ARG A 117 -3.27 2.19 -6.12
N TYR A 118 -3.35 2.72 -7.35
CA TYR A 118 -4.32 2.25 -8.36
C TYR A 118 -4.07 0.80 -8.76
N ASN A 119 -2.81 0.42 -8.98
CA ASN A 119 -2.49 -0.98 -9.27
C ASN A 119 -2.83 -1.93 -8.13
N MET A 120 -2.74 -1.48 -6.88
CA MET A 120 -3.14 -2.26 -5.70
C MET A 120 -4.66 -2.31 -5.48
N MET A 121 -5.50 -1.73 -6.32
CA MET A 121 -6.96 -1.72 -6.11
C MET A 121 -7.56 -3.12 -5.88
N PRO A 122 -7.21 -4.19 -6.62
CA PRO A 122 -7.72 -5.53 -6.34
C PRO A 122 -7.35 -6.02 -4.94
N TYR A 123 -6.14 -5.72 -4.47
CA TYR A 123 -5.69 -6.03 -3.12
C TYR A 123 -6.46 -5.23 -2.07
N ILE A 124 -6.48 -3.89 -2.22
CA ILE A 124 -7.10 -2.97 -1.26
C ILE A 124 -8.61 -3.22 -1.16
N TYR A 125 -9.28 -3.43 -2.29
CA TYR A 125 -10.71 -3.70 -2.31
C TYR A 125 -11.07 -5.04 -1.66
N SER A 126 -10.21 -6.05 -1.84
CA SER A 126 -10.35 -7.33 -1.12
C SER A 126 -10.16 -7.16 0.39
N LEU A 127 -9.23 -6.31 0.84
CA LEU A 127 -9.09 -5.97 2.26
C LEU A 127 -10.32 -5.23 2.80
N ALA A 128 -10.97 -4.39 1.99
CA ALA A 128 -12.22 -3.75 2.35
C ALA A 128 -13.36 -4.78 2.48
N GLY A 129 -13.42 -5.76 1.59
CA GLY A 129 -14.32 -6.92 1.72
C GLY A 129 -14.07 -7.68 3.02
N MET A 130 -12.80 -7.99 3.35
CA MET A 130 -12.43 -8.60 4.63
C MET A 130 -12.84 -7.74 5.84
N THR A 131 -12.74 -6.42 5.72
CA THR A 131 -13.18 -5.49 6.78
C THR A 131 -14.68 -5.62 7.03
N TYR A 132 -15.49 -5.74 5.99
CA TYR A 132 -16.92 -5.88 6.12
C TYR A 132 -17.36 -7.27 6.62
N PHE A 133 -16.80 -8.34 6.02
CA PHE A 133 -17.26 -9.71 6.30
C PHE A 133 -16.56 -10.38 7.48
N ASN A 134 -15.36 -9.94 7.85
CA ASN A 134 -14.51 -10.61 8.83
C ASN A 134 -13.95 -9.68 9.93
N ASP A 135 -14.51 -8.48 10.09
CA ASP A 135 -14.07 -7.48 11.09
C ASP A 135 -12.56 -7.18 11.00
N TYR A 136 -12.01 -7.19 9.77
CA TYR A 136 -10.61 -6.93 9.51
C TYR A 136 -10.29 -5.44 9.57
N THR A 137 -9.03 -5.08 9.73
CA THR A 137 -8.56 -3.70 9.60
C THR A 137 -7.39 -3.64 8.62
N ILE A 138 -7.39 -2.64 7.73
CA ILE A 138 -6.44 -2.56 6.60
C ILE A 138 -5.06 -2.10 7.06
N MET A 139 -4.99 -1.04 7.88
CA MET A 139 -3.77 -0.54 8.51
C MET A 139 -3.65 -1.17 9.89
N ARG A 140 -2.57 -1.93 10.15
CA ARG A 140 -2.46 -2.80 11.33
C ARG A 140 -1.14 -2.57 12.06
N PRO A 141 -1.15 -2.28 13.37
CA PRO A 141 0.10 -2.29 14.13
C PRO A 141 0.71 -3.70 14.14
N LEU A 142 2.02 -3.78 14.15
CA LEU A 142 2.74 -5.07 14.08
C LEU A 142 2.31 -6.04 15.19
N VAL A 143 1.94 -5.53 16.36
CA VAL A 143 1.48 -6.35 17.50
C VAL A 143 0.21 -7.16 17.22
N MET A 144 -0.61 -6.76 16.24
CA MET A 144 -1.82 -7.54 15.86
C MET A 144 -1.48 -8.82 15.10
N ASP A 145 -0.41 -8.80 14.32
CA ASP A 145 -0.04 -9.91 13.44
C ASP A 145 1.14 -10.73 13.98
N PHE A 146 1.96 -10.15 14.87
CA PHE A 146 3.17 -10.75 15.43
C PHE A 146 3.12 -10.82 16.97
N THR A 147 2.01 -11.29 17.50
CA THR A 147 1.71 -11.29 18.96
C THR A 147 2.74 -12.04 19.83
N ALA A 148 3.47 -13.01 19.27
CA ALA A 148 4.51 -13.77 19.97
C ALA A 148 5.87 -13.04 20.02
N ASP A 149 6.03 -11.94 19.29
CA ASP A 149 7.26 -11.15 19.24
C ASP A 149 7.17 -9.92 20.16
N ALA A 150 7.74 -10.00 21.34
CA ALA A 150 7.70 -8.90 22.31
C ALA A 150 8.35 -7.60 21.82
N ASN A 151 9.23 -7.66 20.80
CA ASN A 151 9.89 -6.47 20.26
C ASN A 151 8.92 -5.56 19.50
N VAL A 152 7.78 -6.08 19.02
CA VAL A 152 6.81 -5.26 18.26
C VAL A 152 5.82 -4.50 19.13
N ASN A 153 5.75 -4.78 20.45
CA ASN A 153 4.71 -4.25 21.35
C ASN A 153 4.60 -2.71 21.34
N ASN A 154 5.70 -2.01 21.15
CA ASN A 154 5.76 -0.54 21.21
C ASN A 154 6.24 0.10 19.89
N ILE A 155 6.20 -0.63 18.77
CA ILE A 155 6.55 -0.06 17.47
C ILE A 155 5.33 0.69 16.93
N GLY A 156 5.40 2.02 16.96
CA GLY A 156 4.33 2.92 16.49
C GLY A 156 4.64 3.62 15.16
N ASP A 157 5.75 3.29 14.50
CA ASP A 157 6.23 3.94 13.29
C ASP A 157 6.49 2.98 12.11
N GLN A 158 6.04 1.75 12.27
CA GLN A 158 5.97 0.69 11.24
C GLN A 158 4.64 -0.03 11.38
N PHE A 159 4.09 -0.51 10.26
CA PHE A 159 2.80 -1.19 10.29
C PHE A 159 2.64 -2.15 9.11
N MET A 160 1.67 -3.06 9.23
CA MET A 160 1.21 -3.87 8.12
C MET A 160 0.08 -3.16 7.37
N PHE A 161 0.16 -3.17 6.04
CA PHE A 161 -0.94 -2.78 5.16
C PHE A 161 -1.55 -4.06 4.57
N GLY A 162 -2.67 -4.48 5.14
CA GLY A 162 -3.17 -5.83 4.99
C GLY A 162 -2.23 -6.87 5.59
N SER A 163 -2.32 -8.11 5.14
CA SER A 163 -1.49 -9.22 5.61
C SER A 163 -0.12 -9.31 4.94
N ALA A 164 0.10 -8.58 3.83
CA ALA A 164 1.25 -8.79 2.98
C ALA A 164 2.37 -7.75 3.14
N LEU A 165 2.03 -6.48 3.29
CA LEU A 165 2.98 -5.37 3.12
C LEU A 165 3.34 -4.73 4.47
N MET A 166 4.63 -4.75 4.83
CA MET A 166 5.15 -3.96 5.95
C MET A 166 5.66 -2.63 5.45
N VAL A 167 5.14 -1.55 6.02
CA VAL A 167 5.40 -0.16 5.63
C VAL A 167 6.17 0.54 6.75
N ALA A 168 7.26 1.21 6.40
CA ALA A 168 8.08 1.96 7.35
C ALA A 168 8.26 3.42 6.88
N PRO A 169 7.32 4.36 7.21
CA PRO A 169 7.37 5.74 6.77
C PRO A 169 8.64 6.49 7.21
N VAL A 170 9.11 7.40 6.36
CA VAL A 170 10.21 8.30 6.65
C VAL A 170 9.65 9.65 7.06
N TYR A 171 9.95 10.08 8.28
CA TYR A 171 9.32 11.24 8.92
C TYR A 171 10.36 12.26 9.46
N GLU A 172 11.54 12.31 8.82
CA GLU A 172 12.59 13.29 9.13
C GLU A 172 13.10 13.93 7.85
N TYR A 173 13.26 15.27 7.88
CA TYR A 173 13.78 15.99 6.73
C TYR A 173 15.20 15.57 6.39
N GLY A 174 15.43 15.30 5.11
CA GLY A 174 16.75 14.92 4.62
C GLY A 174 17.18 13.49 4.95
N ALA A 175 16.38 12.70 5.67
CA ALA A 175 16.71 11.31 5.94
C ALA A 175 16.77 10.49 4.64
N ARG A 176 17.78 9.64 4.52
CA ARG A 176 18.00 8.72 3.37
C ARG A 176 18.17 7.28 3.81
N SER A 177 18.00 7.03 5.11
CA SER A 177 17.94 5.72 5.72
C SER A 177 17.11 5.80 6.99
N ARG A 178 16.60 4.66 7.47
CA ARG A 178 15.98 4.54 8.78
C ARG A 178 16.16 3.13 9.34
N GLU A 179 16.02 3.00 10.65
CA GLU A 179 15.93 1.68 11.26
C GLU A 179 14.55 1.04 10.98
N VAL A 180 14.56 -0.24 10.64
CA VAL A 180 13.37 -1.08 10.47
C VAL A 180 13.55 -2.36 11.27
N TYR A 181 12.56 -2.71 12.08
CA TYR A 181 12.50 -4.00 12.75
C TYR A 181 11.73 -5.00 11.87
N PHE A 182 12.30 -6.17 11.68
CA PHE A 182 11.72 -7.28 10.92
C PHE A 182 11.21 -8.32 11.92
N PRO A 183 9.89 -8.49 12.12
CA PRO A 183 9.33 -9.46 13.04
C PRO A 183 9.83 -10.89 12.84
N VAL A 184 10.00 -11.62 13.94
CA VAL A 184 10.71 -12.92 13.98
C VAL A 184 9.99 -14.06 13.26
N SER A 185 8.67 -14.05 13.19
CA SER A 185 7.86 -15.15 12.65
C SER A 185 7.65 -15.13 11.14
N CYS A 186 8.28 -14.18 10.44
CA CYS A 186 8.17 -14.01 9.00
C CYS A 186 9.53 -13.68 8.39
N GLY A 187 9.81 -14.23 7.20
CA GLY A 187 10.82 -13.71 6.31
C GLY A 187 10.23 -12.62 5.42
N TRP A 188 11.07 -11.76 4.87
CA TRP A 188 10.66 -10.54 4.20
C TRP A 188 11.36 -10.38 2.86
N TYR A 189 10.66 -9.83 1.90
CA TYR A 189 11.20 -9.46 0.60
C TYR A 189 11.15 -7.94 0.45
N ASP A 190 12.29 -7.33 0.14
CA ASP A 190 12.32 -5.91 -0.25
C ASP A 190 11.50 -5.71 -1.53
N PHE A 191 10.52 -4.83 -1.48
CA PHE A 191 9.57 -4.62 -2.57
C PHE A 191 10.23 -4.18 -3.88
N TYR A 192 11.30 -3.39 -3.78
CA TYR A 192 11.94 -2.77 -4.94
C TYR A 192 13.05 -3.60 -5.57
N SER A 193 13.61 -4.54 -4.85
CA SER A 193 14.70 -5.40 -5.33
C SER A 193 14.36 -6.89 -5.36
N GLY A 194 13.32 -7.30 -4.64
CA GLY A 194 12.99 -8.71 -4.41
C GLY A 194 13.96 -9.42 -3.48
N LYS A 195 14.96 -8.74 -2.91
CA LYS A 195 15.95 -9.35 -2.00
C LYS A 195 15.30 -9.78 -0.69
N TYR A 196 15.68 -10.97 -0.24
CA TYR A 196 15.18 -11.53 1.01
C TYR A 196 15.91 -10.99 2.23
N VAL A 197 15.15 -10.74 3.31
CA VAL A 197 15.61 -10.30 4.61
C VAL A 197 15.06 -11.27 5.68
N ASN A 198 15.92 -11.79 6.55
CA ASN A 198 15.46 -12.64 7.65
C ASN A 198 14.68 -11.81 8.69
N GLY A 199 13.66 -12.42 9.30
CA GLY A 199 13.01 -11.87 10.49
C GLY A 199 13.90 -11.93 11.74
N GLY A 200 13.42 -11.34 12.84
CA GLY A 200 14.08 -11.34 14.14
C GLY A 200 15.26 -10.37 14.26
N GLN A 201 15.32 -9.34 13.46
CA GLN A 201 16.42 -8.38 13.45
C GLN A 201 15.98 -6.95 13.17
N LYS A 202 16.83 -6.02 13.56
CA LYS A 202 16.69 -4.60 13.27
C LYS A 202 17.81 -4.17 12.35
N LEU A 203 17.48 -3.53 11.24
CA LEU A 203 18.44 -3.09 10.24
C LEU A 203 18.25 -1.61 9.93
N THR A 204 19.35 -0.92 9.66
CA THR A 204 19.31 0.36 8.97
C THR A 204 19.17 0.09 7.48
N VAL A 205 18.06 0.55 6.89
CA VAL A 205 17.74 0.35 5.49
C VAL A 205 17.77 1.66 4.71
N ASP A 206 18.06 1.58 3.43
CA ASP A 206 18.04 2.74 2.54
C ASP A 206 16.61 3.29 2.39
N ALA A 207 16.49 4.60 2.42
CA ALA A 207 15.25 5.35 2.21
C ALA A 207 15.50 6.53 1.27
N PRO A 208 15.83 6.30 0.00
CA PRO A 208 16.07 7.39 -0.95
C PRO A 208 14.85 8.30 -1.05
N TYR A 209 15.05 9.52 -1.54
CA TYR A 209 14.00 10.54 -1.59
C TYR A 209 12.68 10.03 -2.18
N GLU A 210 12.75 9.29 -3.27
CA GLU A 210 11.59 8.80 -4.01
C GLU A 210 10.95 7.53 -3.45
N ARG A 211 11.50 6.94 -2.37
CA ARG A 211 11.02 5.62 -1.90
C ARG A 211 10.85 5.57 -0.39
N ILE A 212 9.77 4.94 0.03
CA ILE A 212 9.52 4.51 1.40
C ILE A 212 10.04 3.07 1.57
N PRO A 213 10.73 2.70 2.66
CA PRO A 213 11.02 1.30 2.94
C PRO A 213 9.73 0.47 2.98
N LEU A 214 9.63 -0.53 2.11
CA LEU A 214 8.46 -1.37 1.89
C LEU A 214 8.91 -2.81 1.71
N TYR A 215 8.32 -3.71 2.50
CA TYR A 215 8.67 -5.13 2.50
C TYR A 215 7.43 -6.00 2.39
N VAL A 216 7.59 -7.17 1.79
CA VAL A 216 6.50 -8.14 1.63
C VAL A 216 6.82 -9.39 2.44
N CYS A 217 5.85 -9.87 3.21
CA CYS A 217 5.99 -11.09 4.02
C CYS A 217 6.08 -12.32 3.10
N GLU A 218 6.94 -13.28 3.45
CA GLU A 218 6.92 -14.60 2.81
C GLU A 218 5.56 -15.29 2.97
N GLY A 219 5.13 -16.03 1.96
CA GLY A 219 3.79 -16.59 1.85
C GLY A 219 2.73 -15.62 1.31
N ALA A 220 3.07 -14.34 1.13
CA ALA A 220 2.09 -13.38 0.61
C ALA A 220 1.74 -13.65 -0.87
N ILE A 221 0.45 -13.48 -1.19
CA ILE A 221 -0.08 -13.45 -2.55
C ILE A 221 -0.74 -12.09 -2.75
N VAL A 222 -0.18 -11.26 -3.61
CA VAL A 222 -0.63 -9.88 -3.80
C VAL A 222 -1.13 -9.67 -5.22
N PRO A 223 -2.44 -9.42 -5.42
CA PRO A 223 -2.99 -9.12 -6.72
C PRO A 223 -2.81 -7.63 -7.08
N TYR A 224 -2.31 -7.37 -8.28
CA TYR A 224 -2.19 -6.05 -8.87
C TYR A 224 -3.02 -5.95 -10.15
N GLY A 225 -3.82 -4.90 -10.24
CA GLY A 225 -4.61 -4.57 -11.43
C GLY A 225 -3.83 -3.75 -12.47
N PRO A 226 -4.48 -3.41 -13.58
CA PRO A 226 -3.87 -2.64 -14.67
C PRO A 226 -3.60 -1.18 -14.26
N ASP A 227 -2.79 -0.49 -15.05
CA ASP A 227 -2.67 0.97 -14.97
C ASP A 227 -4.02 1.62 -15.32
N MET A 228 -4.45 2.58 -14.49
CA MET A 228 -5.72 3.31 -14.63
C MET A 228 -5.53 4.80 -14.35
N GLN A 229 -6.33 5.65 -14.99
CA GLN A 229 -6.39 7.09 -14.72
C GLN A 229 -7.41 7.43 -13.61
N TYR A 230 -8.43 6.60 -13.44
CA TYR A 230 -9.46 6.69 -12.39
C TYR A 230 -9.99 5.29 -12.07
N SER A 231 -10.65 5.12 -10.93
CA SER A 231 -10.92 3.83 -10.29
C SER A 231 -11.79 2.85 -11.09
N ASP A 232 -12.63 3.34 -11.97
CA ASP A 232 -13.58 2.58 -12.80
C ASP A 232 -13.35 2.75 -14.32
N GLU A 233 -12.13 3.15 -14.72
CA GLU A 233 -11.77 3.32 -16.14
C GLU A 233 -11.94 2.02 -16.94
N LYS A 234 -11.57 0.90 -16.34
CA LYS A 234 -11.65 -0.42 -16.98
C LYS A 234 -11.69 -1.54 -15.95
N PRO A 235 -12.36 -2.65 -16.26
CA PRO A 235 -12.36 -3.80 -15.38
C PRO A 235 -10.98 -4.46 -15.31
N ALA A 236 -10.66 -5.10 -14.19
CA ALA A 236 -9.41 -5.84 -13.99
C ALA A 236 -9.45 -7.20 -14.73
N SER A 237 -9.51 -7.16 -16.06
CA SER A 237 -9.51 -8.35 -16.92
C SER A 237 -8.17 -9.09 -16.93
N GLU A 238 -7.11 -8.40 -16.58
CA GLU A 238 -5.78 -8.95 -16.33
C GLU A 238 -5.32 -8.54 -14.93
N ILE A 239 -4.93 -9.52 -14.12
CA ILE A 239 -4.39 -9.32 -12.77
C ILE A 239 -3.03 -9.99 -12.68
N THR A 240 -2.02 -9.25 -12.23
CA THR A 240 -0.71 -9.82 -11.91
C THR A 240 -0.70 -10.28 -10.45
N LEU A 241 -0.51 -11.58 -10.22
CA LEU A 241 -0.37 -12.17 -8.89
C LEU A 241 1.11 -12.33 -8.56
N TYR A 242 1.60 -11.55 -7.61
CA TYR A 242 2.93 -11.76 -7.04
C TYR A 242 2.82 -12.77 -5.89
N VAL A 243 3.58 -13.87 -6.00
CA VAL A 243 3.65 -14.95 -5.00
C VAL A 243 5.02 -14.94 -4.36
N TYR A 244 5.09 -14.59 -3.08
CA TYR A 244 6.32 -14.50 -2.30
C TYR A 244 6.54 -15.81 -1.55
N THR A 245 7.51 -16.61 -1.99
CA THR A 245 7.74 -17.98 -1.49
C THR A 245 8.39 -18.02 -0.11
N GLY A 246 8.64 -19.22 0.43
CA GLY A 246 9.29 -19.45 1.72
C GLY A 246 8.35 -19.88 2.83
N LYS A 247 7.04 -19.79 2.58
CA LYS A 247 5.96 -20.21 3.48
C LYS A 247 4.68 -20.44 2.68
N ASP A 248 3.81 -21.32 3.18
CA ASP A 248 2.45 -21.44 2.66
C ASP A 248 1.70 -20.13 2.80
N GLY A 249 0.84 -19.83 1.82
CA GLY A 249 0.11 -18.59 1.79
C GLY A 249 -1.29 -18.71 1.23
N ALA A 250 -2.15 -17.76 1.60
CA ALA A 250 -3.49 -17.67 1.07
C ALA A 250 -3.94 -16.21 0.95
N PHE A 251 -4.78 -15.96 -0.04
CA PHE A 251 -5.47 -14.68 -0.21
C PHE A 251 -6.79 -14.90 -0.93
N THR A 252 -7.80 -14.11 -0.63
CA THR A 252 -9.09 -14.19 -1.33
C THR A 252 -9.34 -12.87 -2.06
N LEU A 253 -9.41 -12.91 -3.37
CA LEU A 253 -9.83 -11.79 -4.19
C LEU A 253 -11.34 -11.60 -4.02
N TYR A 254 -11.76 -10.41 -3.68
CA TYR A 254 -13.15 -9.99 -3.53
C TYR A 254 -13.54 -8.98 -4.59
N GLU A 255 -14.73 -9.13 -5.16
CA GLU A 255 -15.27 -8.22 -6.17
C GLU A 255 -16.79 -8.09 -6.02
N ASP A 256 -17.30 -6.89 -6.29
CA ASP A 256 -18.73 -6.55 -6.38
C ASP A 256 -18.95 -5.45 -7.42
N GLU A 257 -20.11 -4.80 -7.42
CA GLU A 257 -20.43 -3.72 -8.36
C GLU A 257 -19.66 -2.41 -8.09
N GLY A 258 -19.01 -2.25 -6.93
CA GLY A 258 -18.15 -1.11 -6.57
C GLY A 258 -18.85 0.19 -6.23
N VAL A 259 -20.14 0.35 -6.50
CA VAL A 259 -20.87 1.63 -6.46
C VAL A 259 -22.16 1.59 -5.63
N ASN A 260 -22.49 0.47 -5.01
CA ASN A 260 -23.72 0.29 -4.26
C ASN A 260 -23.55 -0.68 -3.07
N TYR A 261 -24.62 -0.98 -2.37
CA TYR A 261 -24.65 -1.88 -1.21
C TYR A 261 -25.27 -3.26 -1.54
N ASN A 262 -25.30 -3.67 -2.79
CA ASN A 262 -25.89 -4.97 -3.17
C ASN A 262 -25.09 -6.17 -2.64
N TYR A 263 -23.81 -5.96 -2.27
CA TYR A 263 -23.03 -7.00 -1.57
C TYR A 263 -23.66 -7.41 -0.23
N GLU A 264 -24.41 -6.56 0.45
CA GLU A 264 -25.19 -6.89 1.65
C GLU A 264 -26.32 -7.89 1.35
N LYS A 265 -26.71 -8.02 0.07
CA LYS A 265 -27.70 -8.98 -0.44
C LYS A 265 -27.06 -10.18 -1.12
N GLY A 266 -25.75 -10.36 -0.95
CA GLY A 266 -25.01 -11.47 -1.53
C GLY A 266 -24.56 -11.27 -2.98
N GLN A 267 -24.67 -10.04 -3.54
CA GLN A 267 -24.21 -9.76 -4.91
C GLN A 267 -22.72 -9.38 -4.90
N TYR A 268 -21.88 -10.36 -4.74
CA TYR A 268 -20.43 -10.27 -4.80
C TYR A 268 -19.84 -11.62 -5.22
N ALA A 269 -18.59 -11.62 -5.59
CA ALA A 269 -17.86 -12.84 -5.91
C ALA A 269 -16.50 -12.88 -5.20
N THR A 270 -16.03 -14.09 -4.92
CA THR A 270 -14.71 -14.33 -4.35
C THR A 270 -13.96 -15.39 -5.14
N ILE A 271 -12.62 -15.22 -5.22
CA ILE A 271 -11.70 -16.19 -5.82
C ILE A 271 -10.59 -16.44 -4.80
N PRO A 272 -10.52 -17.63 -4.18
CA PRO A 272 -9.47 -17.97 -3.24
C PRO A 272 -8.18 -18.34 -3.98
N PHE A 273 -7.05 -17.88 -3.46
CA PHE A 273 -5.71 -18.27 -3.86
C PHE A 273 -5.04 -19.01 -2.69
N ALA A 274 -4.38 -20.12 -2.96
CA ALA A 274 -3.64 -20.89 -1.98
C ALA A 274 -2.29 -21.33 -2.56
N TYR A 275 -1.20 -20.96 -1.90
CA TYR A 275 0.15 -21.36 -2.27
C TYR A 275 0.68 -22.39 -1.28
N ASN A 276 1.15 -23.52 -1.79
CA ASN A 276 1.86 -24.56 -1.04
C ASN A 276 3.35 -24.44 -1.35
N ASP A 277 4.14 -24.04 -0.37
CA ASP A 277 5.57 -23.78 -0.54
C ASP A 277 6.38 -25.08 -0.77
N ALA A 278 6.05 -26.14 -0.04
CA ALA A 278 6.75 -27.43 -0.16
C ALA A 278 6.54 -28.04 -1.56
N GLU A 279 5.38 -27.86 -2.14
CA GLU A 279 5.07 -28.32 -3.48
C GLU A 279 5.42 -27.31 -4.56
N GLY A 280 5.64 -26.04 -4.20
CA GLY A 280 5.82 -24.95 -5.15
C GLY A 280 4.61 -24.78 -6.08
N THR A 281 3.40 -24.92 -5.57
CA THR A 281 2.17 -24.84 -6.35
C THR A 281 1.26 -23.72 -5.84
N LEU A 282 0.67 -22.98 -6.78
CA LEU A 282 -0.41 -22.04 -6.54
C LEU A 282 -1.72 -22.62 -7.06
N VAL A 283 -2.73 -22.70 -6.22
CA VAL A 283 -4.10 -23.00 -6.60
C VAL A 283 -4.87 -21.68 -6.69
N ILE A 284 -5.41 -21.39 -7.87
CA ILE A 284 -6.46 -20.40 -8.09
C ILE A 284 -7.77 -21.18 -8.00
N GLY A 285 -8.54 -21.01 -6.92
CA GLY A 285 -9.69 -21.84 -6.62
C GLY A 285 -10.93 -21.52 -7.45
N ASP A 286 -12.00 -22.27 -7.25
CA ASP A 286 -13.31 -21.98 -7.86
C ASP A 286 -13.82 -20.61 -7.41
N ARG A 287 -14.37 -19.84 -8.35
CA ARG A 287 -15.08 -18.59 -8.02
C ARG A 287 -16.41 -18.92 -7.35
N THR A 288 -16.71 -18.24 -6.27
CA THR A 288 -17.97 -18.33 -5.55
C THR A 288 -18.72 -17.01 -5.64
N GLY A 289 -20.05 -17.08 -5.86
CA GLY A 289 -20.91 -15.91 -5.98
C GLY A 289 -20.94 -15.30 -7.39
N ASP A 290 -21.80 -14.29 -7.55
CA ASP A 290 -21.93 -13.50 -8.77
C ASP A 290 -22.52 -12.12 -8.47
N PHE A 291 -22.40 -11.20 -9.42
CA PHE A 291 -22.99 -9.87 -9.35
C PHE A 291 -23.17 -9.28 -10.77
N PRO A 292 -24.06 -8.32 -10.98
CA PRO A 292 -24.24 -7.67 -12.27
C PRO A 292 -22.94 -7.04 -12.80
N GLY A 293 -22.57 -7.34 -14.04
CA GLY A 293 -21.34 -6.82 -14.64
C GLY A 293 -20.07 -7.57 -14.31
N MET A 294 -20.15 -8.66 -13.53
CA MET A 294 -18.99 -9.49 -13.20
C MET A 294 -18.28 -10.04 -14.45
N LEU A 295 -16.94 -9.94 -14.45
CA LEU A 295 -16.09 -10.58 -15.45
C LEU A 295 -16.20 -12.11 -15.31
N LYS A 296 -16.66 -12.78 -16.37
CA LYS A 296 -16.76 -14.24 -16.38
C LYS A 296 -15.42 -14.93 -16.64
N GLU A 297 -14.57 -14.27 -17.41
CA GLU A 297 -13.23 -14.74 -17.77
C GLU A 297 -12.21 -13.65 -17.49
N ARG A 298 -11.01 -14.03 -17.09
CA ARG A 298 -9.85 -13.15 -16.92
C ARG A 298 -8.54 -13.88 -17.13
N THR A 299 -7.48 -13.11 -17.19
CA THR A 299 -6.11 -13.63 -17.22
C THR A 299 -5.42 -13.30 -15.90
N PHE A 300 -4.78 -14.30 -15.29
CA PHE A 300 -3.80 -14.07 -14.23
C PHE A 300 -2.39 -14.24 -14.80
N ASN A 301 -1.52 -13.27 -14.54
CA ASN A 301 -0.09 -13.36 -14.78
C ASN A 301 0.59 -13.64 -13.43
N VAL A 302 1.04 -14.87 -13.20
CA VAL A 302 1.58 -15.30 -11.90
C VAL A 302 3.09 -15.12 -11.87
N VAL A 303 3.58 -14.21 -11.04
CA VAL A 303 5.00 -13.87 -10.87
C VAL A 303 5.51 -14.44 -9.54
N LYS A 304 6.49 -15.33 -9.61
CA LYS A 304 7.17 -15.89 -8.43
C LYS A 304 8.26 -14.95 -7.95
N VAL A 305 8.33 -14.73 -6.64
CA VAL A 305 9.48 -14.09 -5.96
C VAL A 305 10.05 -15.08 -4.96
N SER A 306 11.34 -15.39 -5.06
CA SER A 306 12.00 -16.32 -4.15
C SER A 306 13.40 -15.85 -3.76
N LYS A 307 13.98 -16.46 -2.72
CA LYS A 307 15.36 -16.17 -2.28
C LYS A 307 16.37 -16.34 -3.40
N ASP A 308 16.20 -17.40 -4.21
CA ASP A 308 17.13 -17.74 -5.28
C ASP A 308 16.85 -16.98 -6.58
N GLN A 309 15.64 -16.45 -6.72
CA GLN A 309 15.20 -15.65 -7.86
C GLN A 309 14.51 -14.39 -7.36
N PRO A 310 15.26 -13.40 -6.86
CA PRO A 310 14.71 -12.13 -6.41
C PRO A 310 14.10 -11.39 -7.61
N GLN A 311 12.85 -11.00 -7.47
CA GLN A 311 12.11 -10.28 -8.50
C GLN A 311 11.57 -8.98 -7.92
N PRO A 312 12.05 -7.81 -8.40
CA PRO A 312 11.47 -6.52 -8.01
C PRO A 312 10.03 -6.40 -8.50
N PHE A 313 9.25 -5.58 -7.82
CA PHE A 313 7.93 -5.25 -8.31
C PHE A 313 8.02 -4.51 -9.66
N ASP A 314 7.39 -5.08 -10.68
CA ASP A 314 7.18 -4.50 -12.01
C ASP A 314 5.89 -5.08 -12.60
N LEU A 315 4.91 -4.21 -12.91
CA LEU A 315 3.67 -4.64 -13.57
C LEU A 315 3.88 -5.32 -14.93
N LYS A 316 5.04 -5.09 -15.55
CA LYS A 316 5.42 -5.71 -16.83
C LYS A 316 6.22 -7.00 -16.65
N ALA A 317 6.44 -7.44 -15.40
CA ALA A 317 7.15 -8.68 -15.14
C ALA A 317 6.41 -9.84 -15.81
N LYS A 318 7.18 -10.67 -16.51
CA LYS A 318 6.64 -11.87 -17.17
C LYS A 318 6.58 -13.00 -16.16
N GLY A 319 5.38 -13.56 -15.99
CA GLY A 319 5.12 -14.73 -15.18
C GLY A 319 4.44 -15.84 -15.97
N THR A 320 3.87 -16.79 -15.25
CA THR A 320 3.03 -17.85 -15.83
C THR A 320 1.64 -17.30 -16.09
N THR A 321 1.20 -17.33 -17.34
CA THR A 321 -0.12 -16.87 -17.75
C THR A 321 -1.17 -17.95 -17.53
N VAL A 322 -2.25 -17.63 -16.83
CA VAL A 322 -3.38 -18.52 -16.55
C VAL A 322 -4.66 -17.86 -17.04
N LYS A 323 -5.36 -18.53 -17.95
CA LYS A 323 -6.72 -18.13 -18.34
C LYS A 323 -7.71 -18.74 -17.37
N TYR A 324 -8.53 -17.92 -16.77
CA TYR A 324 -9.44 -18.30 -15.70
C TYR A 324 -10.88 -17.98 -16.08
N ASP A 325 -11.75 -18.99 -16.03
CA ASP A 325 -13.17 -18.95 -16.36
C ASP A 325 -14.10 -19.15 -15.15
N GLY A 326 -13.54 -19.08 -13.94
CA GLY A 326 -14.26 -19.34 -12.69
C GLY A 326 -14.04 -20.75 -12.14
N LYS A 327 -13.27 -21.61 -12.83
CA LYS A 327 -12.92 -22.97 -12.37
C LYS A 327 -11.50 -23.03 -11.85
N ALA A 328 -11.29 -23.88 -10.86
CA ALA A 328 -10.00 -24.05 -10.22
C ALA A 328 -8.89 -24.41 -11.21
N GLN A 329 -7.75 -23.76 -11.05
CA GLN A 329 -6.53 -23.97 -11.83
C GLN A 329 -5.35 -24.16 -10.88
N THR A 330 -4.46 -25.08 -11.18
CA THR A 330 -3.21 -25.27 -10.42
C THR A 330 -2.02 -24.87 -11.27
N VAL A 331 -1.16 -24.05 -10.72
CA VAL A 331 0.05 -23.50 -11.36
C VAL A 331 1.29 -23.99 -10.61
N LYS A 332 2.22 -24.59 -11.32
CA LYS A 332 3.56 -24.91 -10.78
C LYS A 332 4.45 -23.68 -10.91
N LEU A 333 5.08 -23.24 -9.80
CA LEU A 333 5.93 -22.06 -9.73
C LEU A 333 7.42 -22.41 -9.61
#